data_70d241c6a638cc929860cf53c9882b99
#
_entry.id   70d241c6a638cc929860cf53c9882b99
#
_cell.length_a   1.000
_cell.length_b   1.000
_cell.length_c   1.000
_cell.angle_alpha   90.00
_cell.angle_beta   90.00
_cell.angle_gamma   90.00
#
_symmetry.space_group_name_H-M   'P 1'
#
loop_
_entity.id
_entity.type
_entity.pdbx_description
1 polymer ?
#
loop_
_entity_poly.entity_id
_entity_poly.type
_entity_poly.pdbx_seq_one_letter_code
_entity_poly.pdbx_strand_id
1 'polypeptide(L)'
;MREDYKKEELKEVNIITNYNEYKMNFENVKKDSSKENIALVSNFIIKENGNIQTKYDKENKSYSTYFAKLVEENIIPYGHFILEEKKEADIAGDLVTFEKRNTLITNILKKLSEYNMKGLVLEINNVQDTRAFIRFITELKPRLKETGKKLIMPNKDVISDTVRKMVDYTY
;
A
#
# COMPACT_ATOMS: atom_id res chain seq x y z
N MET A 1 -34.42 -1.33 -17.78
CA MET A 1 -33.52 -0.15 -17.85
C MET A 1 -32.11 -0.63 -17.56
N ARG A 2 -31.25 -0.54 -18.53
CA ARG A 2 -29.82 -0.74 -18.29
C ARG A 2 -29.33 0.54 -17.64
N GLU A 3 -28.90 0.44 -16.39
CA GLU A 3 -28.06 1.49 -15.84
C GLU A 3 -26.77 1.47 -16.64
N ASP A 4 -26.56 2.52 -17.42
CA ASP A 4 -25.26 2.77 -18.00
C ASP A 4 -24.31 3.07 -16.83
N TYR A 5 -23.61 2.04 -16.38
CA TYR A 5 -22.43 2.24 -15.57
C TYR A 5 -21.48 3.12 -16.41
N LYS A 6 -21.50 4.42 -16.16
CA LYS A 6 -20.40 5.28 -16.59
C LYS A 6 -19.16 4.64 -15.97
N LYS A 7 -18.31 4.03 -16.81
CA LYS A 7 -16.93 3.78 -16.42
C LYS A 7 -16.41 5.13 -15.95
N GLU A 8 -16.19 5.27 -14.64
CA GLU A 8 -15.37 6.38 -14.19
C GLU A 8 -14.08 6.29 -14.98
N GLU A 9 -13.77 7.32 -15.74
CA GLU A 9 -12.47 7.44 -16.37
C GLU A 9 -11.48 7.40 -15.22
N LEU A 10 -10.74 6.30 -15.10
CA LEU A 10 -9.67 6.18 -14.13
C LEU A 10 -8.69 7.30 -14.43
N LYS A 11 -8.61 8.28 -13.54
CA LYS A 11 -7.57 9.30 -13.64
C LYS A 11 -6.24 8.58 -13.71
N GLU A 12 -5.42 8.91 -14.70
CA GLU A 12 -4.05 8.42 -14.73
C GLU A 12 -3.34 8.83 -13.45
N VAL A 13 -2.52 7.93 -12.94
CA VAL A 13 -1.80 8.10 -11.69
C VAL A 13 -0.32 8.35 -11.97
N ASN A 14 0.22 9.39 -11.34
CA ASN A 14 1.66 9.63 -11.31
C ASN A 14 2.20 9.18 -9.95
N ILE A 15 3.01 8.12 -9.96
CA ILE A 15 3.59 7.57 -8.74
C ILE A 15 4.97 8.18 -8.52
N ILE A 16 5.10 8.86 -7.40
CA ILE A 16 6.33 9.56 -7.00
C ILE A 16 7.18 8.61 -6.18
N THR A 17 8.29 8.15 -6.75
CA THR A 17 9.21 7.21 -6.10
C THR A 17 10.58 7.81 -5.84
N ASN A 18 10.86 9.00 -6.37
CA ASN A 18 12.18 9.61 -6.37
C ASN A 18 12.37 10.66 -5.27
N TYR A 19 11.76 10.45 -4.13
CA TYR A 19 12.04 11.27 -2.95
C TYR A 19 13.00 10.55 -2.00
N ASN A 20 13.77 11.34 -1.28
CA ASN A 20 14.63 10.80 -0.24
C ASN A 20 13.90 10.84 1.10
N GLU A 21 13.24 9.75 1.46
CA GLU A 21 12.45 9.64 2.69
C GLU A 21 13.29 9.84 3.97
N TYR A 22 14.58 9.52 3.95
CA TYR A 22 15.46 9.74 5.11
C TYR A 22 15.73 11.22 5.38
N LYS A 23 15.79 12.01 4.32
CA LYS A 23 16.01 13.46 4.40
C LYS A 23 14.72 14.26 4.32
N MET A 24 13.60 13.59 4.08
CA MET A 24 12.29 14.24 3.84
C MET A 24 12.41 15.38 2.80
N ASN A 25 13.09 15.11 1.71
CA ASN A 25 13.45 16.11 0.72
C ASN A 25 12.52 16.09 -0.48
N PHE A 26 12.00 17.27 -0.84
CA PHE A 26 11.07 17.48 -1.96
C PHE A 26 11.75 17.97 -3.25
N GLU A 27 13.05 18.27 -3.23
CA GLU A 27 13.74 18.90 -4.36
C GLU A 27 13.63 18.13 -5.68
N ASN A 28 13.49 16.81 -5.62
CA ASN A 28 13.41 15.93 -6.79
C ASN A 28 12.00 15.37 -7.04
N VAL A 29 10.98 15.91 -6.38
CA VAL A 29 9.60 15.47 -6.55
C VAL A 29 9.05 16.03 -7.85
N LYS A 30 8.72 15.14 -8.80
CA LYS A 30 8.12 15.51 -10.08
C LYS A 30 6.61 15.25 -10.04
N LYS A 31 5.84 16.32 -9.97
CA LYS A 31 4.38 16.27 -10.12
C LYS A 31 3.97 16.32 -11.59
N ASP A 32 2.86 15.69 -11.89
CA ASP A 32 2.15 15.84 -13.15
C ASP A 32 0.76 16.39 -12.86
N SER A 33 0.51 17.64 -13.24
CA SER A 33 -0.76 18.34 -12.95
C SER A 33 -1.98 17.73 -13.68
N SER A 34 -1.75 16.92 -14.73
CA SER A 34 -2.81 16.22 -15.46
C SER A 34 -3.23 14.89 -14.82
N LYS A 35 -2.51 14.44 -13.79
CA LYS A 35 -2.68 13.14 -13.13
C LYS A 35 -2.93 13.30 -11.64
N GLU A 36 -3.40 12.22 -11.03
CA GLU A 36 -3.42 12.08 -9.60
C GLU A 36 -2.00 11.73 -9.12
N ASN A 37 -1.42 12.60 -8.29
CA ASN A 37 -0.06 12.42 -7.80
C ASN A 37 -0.07 11.67 -6.46
N ILE A 38 0.60 10.54 -6.40
CA ILE A 38 0.65 9.65 -5.24
C ILE A 38 2.09 9.50 -4.79
N ALA A 39 2.35 9.74 -3.51
CA ALA A 39 3.63 9.46 -2.89
C ALA A 39 3.58 8.14 -2.13
N LEU A 40 4.60 7.31 -2.35
CA LEU A 40 4.79 6.07 -1.60
C LEU A 40 5.56 6.39 -0.32
N VAL A 41 4.85 6.39 0.80
CA VAL A 41 5.47 6.63 2.10
C VAL A 41 5.89 5.31 2.71
N SER A 42 7.18 4.97 2.59
CA SER A 42 7.77 3.74 3.09
C SER A 42 7.86 3.75 4.62
N ASN A 43 6.76 3.44 5.25
CA ASN A 43 6.61 3.60 6.69
C ASN A 43 6.37 2.28 7.44
N PHE A 44 6.03 1.21 6.73
CA PHE A 44 5.51 0.01 7.38
C PHE A 44 6.22 -1.25 6.90
N ILE A 45 6.68 -2.05 7.84
CA ILE A 45 7.27 -3.36 7.57
C ILE A 45 6.40 -4.42 8.23
N ILE A 46 5.91 -5.37 7.43
CA ILE A 46 5.12 -6.49 7.92
C ILE A 46 6.07 -7.49 8.57
N LYS A 47 5.82 -7.78 9.84
CA LYS A 47 6.56 -8.71 10.67
C LYS A 47 5.71 -9.94 10.99
N GLU A 48 6.27 -10.87 11.73
CA GLU A 48 5.61 -12.09 12.18
C GLU A 48 4.32 -11.84 12.96
N ASN A 49 3.40 -12.78 12.91
CA ASN A 49 2.14 -12.78 13.63
C ASN A 49 1.21 -11.59 13.30
N GLY A 50 1.33 -11.05 12.10
CA GLY A 50 0.56 -9.90 11.65
C GLY A 50 0.99 -8.58 12.27
N ASN A 51 2.13 -8.54 12.94
CA ASN A 51 2.71 -7.32 13.49
C ASN A 51 3.23 -6.42 12.37
N ILE A 52 3.06 -5.13 12.54
CA ILE A 52 3.55 -4.13 11.59
C ILE A 52 4.48 -3.18 12.33
N GLN A 53 5.75 -3.19 11.91
CA GLN A 53 6.72 -2.24 12.41
C GLN A 53 6.61 -0.93 11.65
N THR A 54 6.45 0.15 12.39
CA THR A 54 6.43 1.50 11.83
C THR A 54 7.85 2.06 11.80
N LYS A 55 8.29 2.49 10.62
CA LYS A 55 9.62 3.09 10.45
C LYS A 55 9.69 4.50 11.03
N TYR A 56 8.63 5.27 10.84
CA TYR A 56 8.51 6.62 11.37
C TYR A 56 7.28 6.72 12.26
N ASP A 57 7.47 7.24 13.45
CA ASP A 57 6.36 7.58 14.32
C ASP A 57 5.67 8.86 13.81
N LYS A 58 4.33 8.88 13.85
CA LYS A 58 3.54 10.07 13.51
C LYS A 58 3.86 11.29 14.40
N GLU A 59 4.38 11.06 15.59
CA GLU A 59 4.86 12.09 16.51
C GLU A 59 6.22 12.67 16.10
N ASN A 60 6.93 12.04 15.17
CA ASN A 60 8.21 12.54 14.69
C ASN A 60 7.98 13.82 13.90
N LYS A 61 8.63 14.90 14.35
CA LYS A 61 8.47 16.24 13.75
C LYS A 61 8.86 16.30 12.27
N SER A 62 9.93 15.63 11.89
CA SER A 62 10.36 15.59 10.50
C SER A 62 9.35 14.86 9.62
N TYR A 63 8.78 13.77 10.12
CA TYR A 63 7.73 13.02 9.43
C TYR A 63 6.44 13.85 9.29
N SER A 64 5.99 14.48 10.37
CA SER A 64 4.77 15.29 10.34
C SER A 64 4.91 16.51 9.42
N THR A 65 6.08 17.13 9.37
CA THR A 65 6.39 18.23 8.47
C THR A 65 6.37 17.76 7.00
N TYR A 66 6.98 16.63 6.72
CA TYR A 66 6.97 16.02 5.39
C TYR A 66 5.54 15.68 4.94
N PHE A 67 4.76 15.07 5.80
CA PHE A 67 3.38 14.70 5.52
C PHE A 67 2.50 15.93 5.24
N ALA A 68 2.63 16.98 6.06
CA ALA A 68 1.92 18.24 5.86
C ALA A 68 2.26 18.87 4.51
N LYS A 69 3.52 18.79 4.10
CA LYS A 69 3.96 19.28 2.80
C LYS A 69 3.42 18.49 1.61
N LEU A 70 3.27 17.17 1.74
CA LEU A 70 2.57 16.37 0.72
C LEU A 70 1.14 16.88 0.51
N VAL A 71 0.42 17.11 1.58
CA VAL A 71 -0.96 17.63 1.52
C VAL A 71 -1.01 19.01 0.89
N GLU A 72 -0.12 19.92 1.28
CA GLU A 72 0.00 21.26 0.73
C GLU A 72 0.26 21.26 -0.78
N GLU A 73 1.06 20.33 -1.26
CA GLU A 73 1.41 20.15 -2.67
C GLU A 73 0.37 19.33 -3.46
N ASN A 74 -0.75 18.95 -2.88
CA ASN A 74 -1.76 18.06 -3.46
C ASN A 74 -1.23 16.70 -3.89
N ILE A 75 -0.29 16.16 -3.12
CA ILE A 75 0.25 14.83 -3.30
C ILE A 75 -0.43 13.91 -2.28
N ILE A 76 -1.00 12.81 -2.77
CA ILE A 76 -1.77 11.90 -1.94
C ILE A 76 -0.83 10.85 -1.33
N PRO A 77 -0.75 10.76 0.01
CA PRO A 77 0.09 9.76 0.67
C PRO A 77 -0.56 8.39 0.66
N TYR A 78 0.18 7.40 0.18
CA TYR A 78 -0.15 5.98 0.28
C TYR A 78 0.85 5.30 1.21
N GLY A 79 0.35 4.46 2.11
CA GLY A 79 1.20 3.68 3.00
C GLY A 79 1.92 2.59 2.22
N HIS A 80 3.23 2.60 2.25
CA HIS A 80 4.06 1.58 1.63
C HIS A 80 4.35 0.48 2.64
N PHE A 81 3.73 -0.67 2.42
CA PHE A 81 3.87 -1.87 3.25
C PHE A 81 4.76 -2.86 2.53
N ILE A 82 5.77 -3.35 3.23
CA ILE A 82 6.72 -4.31 2.70
C ILE A 82 6.50 -5.66 3.39
N LEU A 83 6.13 -6.66 2.61
CA LEU A 83 6.03 -8.04 3.02
C LEU A 83 7.27 -8.80 2.53
N GLU A 84 8.13 -9.16 3.45
CA GLU A 84 9.36 -9.89 3.17
C GLU A 84 9.35 -11.23 3.88
N GLU A 85 9.46 -12.32 3.11
CA GLU A 85 9.64 -13.66 3.64
C GLU A 85 11.12 -13.89 3.96
N LYS A 86 11.44 -14.00 5.24
CA LYS A 86 12.80 -14.32 5.70
C LYS A 86 12.83 -15.71 6.29
N LYS A 87 13.98 -16.39 6.15
CA LYS A 87 14.18 -17.74 6.71
C LYS A 87 13.95 -17.81 8.23
N GLU A 88 14.18 -16.73 8.94
CA GLU A 88 14.05 -16.62 10.40
C GLU A 88 12.68 -16.12 10.87
N ALA A 89 11.89 -15.56 9.96
CA ALA A 89 10.58 -15.00 10.22
C ALA A 89 9.59 -15.64 9.26
N ASP A 90 8.85 -16.61 9.72
CA ASP A 90 7.86 -17.33 8.90
C ASP A 90 6.62 -16.46 8.67
N ILE A 91 6.80 -15.36 7.91
CA ILE A 91 5.69 -14.51 7.48
C ILE A 91 4.74 -15.29 6.56
N ALA A 92 5.28 -16.24 5.78
CA ALA A 92 4.46 -17.11 4.96
C ALA A 92 3.45 -17.92 5.79
N GLY A 93 3.83 -18.35 6.99
CA GLY A 93 2.92 -18.99 7.94
C GLY A 93 1.75 -18.11 8.33
N ASP A 94 1.93 -16.79 8.33
CA ASP A 94 0.89 -15.82 8.66
C ASP A 94 -0.15 -15.64 7.54
N LEU A 95 0.10 -16.17 6.34
CA LEU A 95 -0.82 -16.13 5.22
C LEU A 95 -1.63 -17.43 5.03
N VAL A 96 -1.27 -18.51 5.73
CA VAL A 96 -1.82 -19.84 5.49
C VAL A 96 -3.23 -20.02 6.02
N THR A 97 -3.56 -19.48 7.18
CA THR A 97 -4.88 -19.61 7.78
C THR A 97 -5.71 -18.34 7.64
N PHE A 98 -7.03 -18.50 7.57
CA PHE A 98 -7.95 -17.37 7.55
C PHE A 98 -7.76 -16.45 8.75
N GLU A 99 -7.62 -16.99 9.95
CA GLU A 99 -7.45 -16.20 11.17
C GLU A 99 -6.19 -15.32 11.12
N LYS A 100 -5.09 -15.89 10.68
CA LYS A 100 -3.81 -15.15 10.55
C LYS A 100 -3.88 -14.09 9.47
N ARG A 101 -4.46 -14.40 8.30
CA ARG A 101 -4.69 -13.41 7.25
C ARG A 101 -5.58 -12.27 7.74
N ASN A 102 -6.65 -12.60 8.43
CA ASN A 102 -7.57 -11.61 8.98
C ASN A 102 -6.89 -10.69 10.01
N THR A 103 -6.04 -11.24 10.87
CA THR A 103 -5.25 -10.44 11.82
C THR A 103 -4.34 -9.46 11.09
N LEU A 104 -3.62 -9.91 10.07
CA LEU A 104 -2.74 -9.04 9.28
C LEU A 104 -3.53 -7.95 8.56
N ILE A 105 -4.63 -8.30 7.90
CA ILE A 105 -5.49 -7.33 7.19
C ILE A 105 -6.04 -6.29 8.16
N THR A 106 -6.53 -6.70 9.31
CA THR A 106 -7.03 -5.80 10.35
C THR A 106 -5.96 -4.81 10.79
N ASN A 107 -4.73 -5.29 11.00
CA ASN A 107 -3.61 -4.45 11.40
C ASN A 107 -3.18 -3.47 10.29
N ILE A 108 -3.21 -3.89 9.02
CA ILE A 108 -2.96 -3.01 7.88
C ILE A 108 -4.00 -1.88 7.84
N LEU A 109 -5.28 -2.22 7.90
CA LEU A 109 -6.36 -1.23 7.86
C LEU A 109 -6.28 -0.24 9.02
N LYS A 110 -5.94 -0.74 10.21
CA LYS A 110 -5.73 0.09 11.40
C LYS A 110 -4.59 1.09 11.19
N LYS A 111 -3.46 0.65 10.64
CA LYS A 111 -2.33 1.54 10.34
C LYS A 111 -2.68 2.58 9.27
N LEU A 112 -3.37 2.19 8.21
CA LEU A 112 -3.83 3.13 7.18
C LEU A 112 -4.72 4.23 7.76
N SER A 113 -5.63 3.87 8.65
CA SER A 113 -6.50 4.82 9.36
C SER A 113 -5.72 5.72 10.30
N GLU A 114 -4.86 5.14 11.12
CA GLU A 114 -4.05 5.82 12.13
C GLU A 114 -3.13 6.89 11.52
N TYR A 115 -2.57 6.62 10.33
CA TYR A 115 -1.67 7.51 9.61
C TYR A 115 -2.34 8.32 8.50
N ASN A 116 -3.66 8.29 8.39
CA ASN A 116 -4.43 9.00 7.36
C ASN A 116 -3.98 8.71 5.92
N MET A 117 -3.61 7.48 5.65
CA MET A 117 -3.23 7.03 4.31
C MET A 117 -4.47 6.80 3.45
N LYS A 118 -4.41 7.21 2.19
CA LYS A 118 -5.53 7.09 1.23
C LYS A 118 -5.55 5.75 0.50
N GLY A 119 -4.51 4.99 0.62
CA GLY A 119 -4.41 3.66 0.04
C GLY A 119 -3.17 2.92 0.49
N LEU A 120 -3.06 1.70 -0.01
CA LEU A 120 -2.00 0.75 0.29
C LEU A 120 -1.15 0.52 -0.95
N VAL A 121 0.15 0.69 -0.79
CA VAL A 121 1.14 0.14 -1.71
C VAL A 121 1.74 -1.10 -1.05
N LEU A 122 1.57 -2.25 -1.67
CA LEU A 122 2.08 -3.51 -1.17
C LEU A 122 3.25 -3.99 -2.03
N GLU A 123 4.40 -4.08 -1.43
CA GLU A 123 5.61 -4.66 -2.02
C GLU A 123 5.90 -6.01 -1.37
N ILE A 124 6.14 -7.02 -2.19
CA ILE A 124 6.47 -8.36 -1.72
C ILE A 124 7.88 -8.75 -2.13
N ASN A 125 8.61 -9.35 -1.19
CA ASN A 125 9.94 -9.85 -1.44
C ASN A 125 10.01 -11.33 -1.00
N ASN A 126 10.43 -12.21 -1.92
CA ASN A 126 10.63 -13.62 -1.64
C ASN A 126 9.41 -14.38 -1.09
N VAL A 127 8.20 -14.01 -1.47
CA VAL A 127 7.01 -14.78 -1.10
C VAL A 127 6.92 -16.05 -1.95
N GLN A 128 6.97 -17.20 -1.29
CA GLN A 128 7.02 -18.51 -1.95
C GLN A 128 5.66 -19.17 -2.08
N ASP A 129 4.79 -19.04 -1.10
CA ASP A 129 3.42 -19.57 -1.16
C ASP A 129 2.49 -18.66 -1.92
N THR A 130 2.46 -18.85 -3.24
CA THR A 130 1.63 -18.07 -4.17
C THR A 130 0.14 -18.20 -3.88
N ARG A 131 -0.33 -19.38 -3.47
CA ARG A 131 -1.75 -19.62 -3.17
C ARG A 131 -2.19 -18.86 -1.94
N ALA A 132 -1.39 -18.92 -0.87
CA ALA A 132 -1.67 -18.17 0.36
C ALA A 132 -1.68 -16.65 0.09
N PHE A 133 -0.74 -16.17 -0.71
CA PHE A 133 -0.68 -14.77 -1.10
C PHE A 133 -1.91 -14.33 -1.92
N ILE A 134 -2.35 -15.13 -2.89
CA ILE A 134 -3.56 -14.84 -3.68
C ILE A 134 -4.79 -14.78 -2.78
N ARG A 135 -4.93 -15.70 -1.83
CA ARG A 135 -6.00 -15.66 -0.84
C ARG A 135 -5.95 -14.40 0.01
N PHE A 136 -4.77 -14.02 0.44
CA PHE A 136 -4.58 -12.79 1.19
C PHE A 136 -5.06 -11.56 0.42
N ILE A 137 -4.65 -11.40 -0.83
CA ILE A 137 -5.10 -10.29 -1.69
C ILE A 137 -6.62 -10.34 -1.93
N THR A 138 -7.17 -11.54 -2.16
CA THR A 138 -8.61 -11.74 -2.37
C THR A 138 -9.44 -11.32 -1.16
N GLU A 139 -8.92 -11.49 0.04
CA GLU A 139 -9.57 -11.08 1.29
C GLU A 139 -9.30 -9.61 1.63
N LEU A 140 -8.10 -9.10 1.31
CA LEU A 140 -7.70 -7.72 1.58
C LEU A 140 -8.47 -6.71 0.72
N LYS A 141 -8.56 -6.97 -0.57
CA LYS A 141 -9.12 -6.00 -1.54
C LYS A 141 -10.55 -5.54 -1.21
N PRO A 142 -11.52 -6.43 -0.91
CA PRO A 142 -12.86 -5.99 -0.54
C PRO A 142 -12.88 -5.08 0.70
N ARG A 143 -12.05 -5.37 1.68
CA ARG A 143 -11.97 -4.58 2.91
C ARG A 143 -11.34 -3.19 2.69
N LEU A 144 -10.37 -3.10 1.78
CA LEU A 144 -9.86 -1.80 1.34
C LEU A 144 -10.95 -0.99 0.62
N LYS A 145 -11.70 -1.65 -0.26
CA LYS A 145 -12.78 -1.02 -1.02
C LYS A 145 -13.88 -0.48 -0.10
N GLU A 146 -14.27 -1.21 0.94
CA GLU A 146 -15.24 -0.77 1.93
C GLU A 146 -14.84 0.54 2.62
N THR A 147 -13.55 0.76 2.80
CA THR A 147 -13.00 1.98 3.41
C THR A 147 -12.59 3.03 2.38
N GLY A 148 -12.92 2.83 1.10
CA GLY A 148 -12.58 3.76 0.02
C GLY A 148 -11.10 3.84 -0.31
N LYS A 149 -10.33 2.81 0.04
CA LYS A 149 -8.88 2.78 -0.17
C LYS A 149 -8.51 1.92 -1.37
N LYS A 150 -7.48 2.35 -2.08
CA LYS A 150 -6.98 1.67 -3.27
C LYS A 150 -5.76 0.81 -2.96
N LEU A 151 -5.55 -0.21 -3.79
CA LEU A 151 -4.40 -1.11 -3.73
C LEU A 151 -3.49 -0.87 -4.93
N ILE A 152 -2.24 -0.58 -4.66
CA ILE A 152 -1.18 -0.43 -5.65
C ILE A 152 -0.10 -1.48 -5.40
N MET A 153 0.42 -2.06 -6.46
CA MET A 153 1.55 -2.99 -6.39
C MET A 153 2.56 -2.70 -7.50
N PRO A 154 3.87 -2.92 -7.25
CA PRO A 154 4.86 -2.95 -8.32
C PRO A 154 4.54 -4.03 -9.35
N ASN A 155 4.77 -3.76 -10.64
CA ASN A 155 4.55 -4.75 -11.71
C ASN A 155 5.26 -6.08 -11.46
N LYS A 156 6.47 -6.04 -10.89
CA LYS A 156 7.26 -7.23 -10.53
C LYS A 156 6.55 -8.17 -9.55
N ASP A 157 5.63 -7.64 -8.74
CA ASP A 157 4.96 -8.36 -7.66
C ASP A 157 3.57 -8.86 -8.07
N VAL A 158 3.11 -8.53 -9.26
CA VAL A 158 1.84 -9.01 -9.81
C VAL A 158 2.04 -10.41 -10.39
N ILE A 159 1.97 -11.40 -9.51
CA ILE A 159 2.37 -12.79 -9.78
C ILE A 159 1.33 -13.63 -10.52
N SER A 160 0.12 -13.15 -10.70
CA SER A 160 -0.96 -13.85 -11.40
C SER A 160 -2.00 -12.91 -11.96
N ASP A 161 -2.82 -13.43 -12.90
CA ASP A 161 -3.95 -12.66 -13.45
C ASP A 161 -5.01 -12.36 -12.39
N THR A 162 -5.18 -13.22 -11.40
CA THR A 162 -6.10 -12.99 -10.27
C THR A 162 -5.66 -11.77 -9.47
N VAL A 163 -4.38 -11.66 -9.13
CA VAL A 163 -3.83 -10.49 -8.44
C VAL A 163 -3.97 -9.25 -9.30
N ARG A 164 -3.67 -9.34 -10.59
CA ARG A 164 -3.77 -8.22 -11.54
C ARG A 164 -5.17 -7.61 -11.58
N LYS A 165 -6.20 -8.43 -11.54
CA LYS A 165 -7.61 -7.98 -11.55
C LYS A 165 -8.01 -7.26 -10.27
N MET A 166 -7.33 -7.52 -9.17
CA MET A 166 -7.63 -6.93 -7.85
C MET A 166 -6.86 -5.66 -7.56
N VAL A 167 -5.74 -5.45 -8.22
CA VAL A 167 -4.90 -4.27 -8.05
C VAL A 167 -5.50 -3.10 -8.83
N ASP A 168 -5.63 -1.94 -8.20
CA ASP A 168 -6.16 -0.74 -8.85
C ASP A 168 -5.14 -0.12 -9.80
N TYR A 169 -3.86 -0.07 -9.39
CA TYR A 169 -2.77 0.48 -10.19
C TYR A 169 -1.50 -0.35 -9.99
N THR A 170 -0.66 -0.35 -11.05
CA THR A 170 0.68 -0.93 -11.00
C THR A 170 1.72 0.08 -11.46
N TYR A 171 2.97 -0.14 -11.10
CA TYR A 171 4.08 0.73 -11.52
C TYR A 171 5.38 -0.04 -11.70
#